data_0e72b2c1b7059ff944f97c05c6d5497c
#
_entry.id   0e72b2c1b7059ff944f97c05c6d5497c
#
_cell.length_a   1.000
_cell.length_b   1.000
_cell.length_c   1.000
_cell.angle_alpha   90.00
_cell.angle_beta   90.00
_cell.angle_gamma   90.00
#
_symmetry.space_group_name_H-M   'P 1'
#
loop_
_entity.id
_entity.type
_entity.pdbx_description
1 polymer ?
#
loop_
_entity_poly.entity_id
_entity_poly.type
_entity_poly.pdbx_seq_one_letter_code
_entity_poly.pdbx_strand_id
1 'polypeptide(L)'
;MIYIRSFQFIVILSLFIIFTIFVHLRLFFPIDSFIFDNFSYYDPGQFLLYFFVTISSFGEVVNLIFVAIVFTIIRRTRKMGMILMIAIMTIAISVSYLKPIVAQPKPPESQKIPVLPKGFQLESDSLLTEARNFSYPSNHMAIITAFTYIVEIVIRLKTKKYSFLLWILPPMIMFSNLALGLNYLSDLIGGFLLGQIIAIILSRILKLEAPFLMNRFKGVSQ
;
A
#
# COMPACT_ATOMS: atom_id res chain seq x y z
N MET A 1 10.14 -4.27 16.90
CA MET A 1 10.06 -5.18 15.76
C MET A 1 8.96 -6.20 16.00
N ILE A 2 8.00 -6.32 15.06
CA ILE A 2 6.83 -7.19 15.24
C ILE A 2 7.17 -8.60 14.73
N TYR A 3 7.01 -9.61 15.57
CA TYR A 3 7.20 -11.03 15.19
C TYR A 3 5.87 -11.64 14.75
N ILE A 4 5.88 -12.59 13.82
CA ILE A 4 4.66 -13.29 13.36
C ILE A 4 3.91 -13.97 14.53
N ARG A 5 4.64 -14.45 15.53
CA ARG A 5 4.08 -15.00 16.77
C ARG A 5 3.93 -13.98 17.89
N SER A 6 4.15 -12.69 17.61
CA SER A 6 3.98 -11.65 18.62
C SER A 6 2.50 -11.32 18.80
N PHE A 7 2.14 -10.93 20.00
CA PHE A 7 0.80 -10.43 20.32
C PHE A 7 0.38 -9.29 19.37
N GLN A 8 1.31 -8.40 19.02
CA GLN A 8 1.06 -7.29 18.10
C GLN A 8 0.63 -7.75 16.71
N PHE A 9 1.26 -8.79 16.15
CA PHE A 9 0.86 -9.34 14.85
C PHE A 9 -0.53 -9.95 14.89
N ILE A 10 -0.84 -10.72 15.95
CA ILE A 10 -2.16 -11.30 16.13
C ILE A 10 -3.22 -10.20 16.21
N VAL A 11 -2.94 -9.12 16.95
CA VAL A 11 -3.85 -7.97 17.06
C VAL A 11 -4.10 -7.32 15.69
N ILE A 12 -3.05 -7.05 14.91
CA ILE A 12 -3.20 -6.45 13.56
C ILE A 12 -4.02 -7.37 12.64
N LEU A 13 -3.75 -8.67 12.67
CA LEU A 13 -4.48 -9.65 11.88
C LEU A 13 -5.95 -9.73 12.29
N SER A 14 -6.23 -9.78 13.60
CA SER A 14 -7.60 -9.80 14.13
C SER A 14 -8.34 -8.51 13.77
N LEU A 15 -7.70 -7.36 13.90
CA LEU A 15 -8.27 -6.07 13.49
C LEU A 15 -8.61 -6.07 12.00
N PHE A 16 -7.72 -6.56 11.14
CA PHE A 16 -7.99 -6.64 9.71
C PHE A 16 -9.20 -7.51 9.40
N ILE A 17 -9.28 -8.71 10.01
CA ILE A 17 -10.40 -9.64 9.78
C ILE A 17 -11.73 -9.04 10.25
N ILE A 18 -11.76 -8.52 11.49
CA ILE A 18 -12.98 -7.91 12.06
C ILE A 18 -13.39 -6.69 11.22
N PHE A 19 -12.45 -5.85 10.86
CA PHE A 19 -12.71 -4.66 10.04
C PHE A 19 -13.26 -5.04 8.66
N THR A 20 -12.65 -6.05 8.00
CA THR A 20 -13.12 -6.57 6.70
C THR A 20 -14.55 -7.11 6.76
N ILE A 21 -14.89 -7.85 7.85
CA ILE A 21 -16.25 -8.33 8.07
C ILE A 21 -17.23 -7.15 8.22
N PHE A 22 -16.88 -6.11 8.97
CA PHE A 22 -17.73 -4.93 9.15
C PHE A 22 -17.93 -4.15 7.86
N VAL A 23 -16.89 -4.05 7.03
CA VAL A 23 -16.99 -3.44 5.70
C VAL A 23 -17.91 -4.28 4.80
N HIS A 24 -17.76 -5.60 4.77
CA HIS A 24 -18.62 -6.51 4.01
C HIS A 24 -20.09 -6.39 4.44
N LEU A 25 -20.35 -6.22 5.73
CA LEU A 25 -21.70 -5.98 6.29
C LEU A 25 -22.19 -4.53 6.07
N ARG A 26 -21.42 -3.69 5.40
CA ARG A 26 -21.70 -2.26 5.11
C ARG A 26 -21.91 -1.40 6.36
N LEU A 27 -21.39 -1.80 7.51
CA LEU A 27 -21.52 -1.03 8.75
C LEU A 27 -20.75 0.29 8.73
N PHE A 28 -19.70 0.38 7.92
CA PHE A 28 -18.93 1.62 7.72
C PHE A 28 -19.49 2.53 6.63
N PHE A 29 -20.43 2.06 5.82
CA PHE A 29 -20.95 2.83 4.69
C PHE A 29 -21.51 4.22 5.06
N PRO A 30 -22.24 4.42 6.18
CA PRO A 30 -22.70 5.75 6.57
C PRO A 30 -21.55 6.73 6.89
N ILE A 31 -20.46 6.21 7.48
CA ILE A 31 -19.27 7.02 7.81
C ILE A 31 -18.49 7.32 6.52
N ASP A 32 -18.33 6.31 5.66
CA ASP A 32 -17.65 6.45 4.37
C ASP A 32 -18.33 7.46 3.46
N SER A 33 -19.67 7.39 3.34
CA SER A 33 -20.44 8.34 2.55
C SER A 33 -20.37 9.77 3.12
N PHE A 34 -20.50 9.91 4.43
CA PHE A 34 -20.39 11.22 5.09
C PHE A 34 -19.02 11.87 4.84
N ILE A 35 -17.93 11.10 4.98
CA ILE A 35 -16.58 11.59 4.74
C ILE A 35 -16.39 11.91 3.26
N PHE A 36 -16.82 11.00 2.37
CA PHE A 36 -16.72 11.19 0.93
C PHE A 36 -17.45 12.46 0.48
N ASP A 37 -18.68 12.70 0.93
CA ASP A 37 -19.48 13.87 0.58
C ASP A 37 -18.76 15.16 1.03
N ASN A 38 -18.26 15.22 2.27
CA ASN A 38 -17.54 16.38 2.77
C ASN A 38 -16.28 16.69 1.95
N PHE A 39 -15.51 15.67 1.57
CA PHE A 39 -14.33 15.85 0.71
C PHE A 39 -14.72 16.16 -0.74
N SER A 40 -15.83 15.62 -1.25
CA SER A 40 -16.30 15.83 -2.62
C SER A 40 -16.80 17.27 -2.86
N TYR A 41 -17.39 17.90 -1.86
CA TYR A 41 -17.83 19.30 -1.95
C TYR A 41 -16.70 20.33 -1.78
N TYR A 42 -15.56 19.91 -1.22
CA TYR A 42 -14.42 20.79 -1.05
C TYR A 42 -13.69 21.01 -2.37
N ASP A 43 -13.63 22.25 -2.86
CA ASP A 43 -12.79 22.62 -4.01
C ASP A 43 -11.43 23.12 -3.49
N PRO A 44 -10.37 22.31 -3.64
CA PRO A 44 -9.04 22.69 -3.16
C PRO A 44 -8.35 23.74 -4.04
N GLY A 45 -8.94 24.08 -5.20
CA GLY A 45 -8.28 24.87 -6.22
C GLY A 45 -7.22 24.06 -6.98
N GLN A 46 -6.85 24.57 -8.17
CA GLN A 46 -5.97 23.81 -9.10
C GLN A 46 -4.61 23.41 -8.49
N PHE A 47 -3.98 24.29 -7.74
CA PHE A 47 -2.64 24.02 -7.15
C PHE A 47 -2.69 22.83 -6.17
N LEU A 48 -3.62 22.81 -5.24
CA LEU A 48 -3.78 21.71 -4.28
C LEU A 48 -4.23 20.41 -4.97
N LEU A 49 -5.04 20.52 -6.03
CA LEU A 49 -5.44 19.37 -6.82
C LEU A 49 -4.22 18.68 -7.45
N TYR A 50 -3.35 19.43 -8.12
CA TYR A 50 -2.10 18.87 -8.67
C TYR A 50 -1.18 18.31 -7.60
N PHE A 51 -1.11 18.94 -6.44
CA PHE A 51 -0.34 18.44 -5.32
C PHE A 51 -0.86 17.07 -4.85
N PHE A 52 -2.18 16.92 -4.66
CA PHE A 52 -2.78 15.64 -4.29
C PHE A 52 -2.60 14.57 -5.36
N VAL A 53 -2.78 14.91 -6.62
CA VAL A 53 -2.52 13.99 -7.73
C VAL A 53 -1.07 13.50 -7.71
N THR A 54 -0.11 14.41 -7.52
CA THR A 54 1.31 14.05 -7.44
C THR A 54 1.59 13.11 -6.26
N ILE A 55 1.03 13.41 -5.08
CA ILE A 55 1.20 12.55 -3.91
C ILE A 55 0.56 11.18 -4.14
N SER A 56 -0.66 11.13 -4.67
CA SER A 56 -1.34 9.87 -4.98
C SER A 56 -0.54 9.03 -5.96
N SER A 57 0.08 9.64 -6.97
CA SER A 57 0.92 8.97 -7.96
C SER A 57 2.13 8.26 -7.34
N PHE A 58 2.66 8.71 -6.21
CA PHE A 58 3.70 7.96 -5.50
C PHE A 58 3.24 6.60 -4.98
N GLY A 59 1.94 6.44 -4.73
CA GLY A 59 1.36 5.15 -4.33
C GLY A 59 1.07 4.20 -5.49
N GLU A 60 1.23 4.63 -6.74
CA GLU A 60 0.94 3.79 -7.89
C GLU A 60 1.89 2.60 -8.01
N VAL A 61 1.31 1.48 -8.38
CA VAL A 61 2.01 0.20 -8.54
C VAL A 61 3.22 0.33 -9.48
N VAL A 62 3.04 1.01 -10.62
CA VAL A 62 4.09 1.18 -11.63
C VAL A 62 5.29 1.94 -11.07
N ASN A 63 5.04 3.04 -10.34
CA ASN A 63 6.09 3.85 -9.74
C ASN A 63 6.86 3.07 -8.66
N LEU A 64 6.16 2.29 -7.84
CA LEU A 64 6.78 1.48 -6.79
C LEU A 64 7.50 0.25 -7.35
N ILE A 65 7.04 -0.33 -8.45
CA ILE A 65 7.80 -1.35 -9.20
C ILE A 65 9.12 -0.76 -9.69
N PHE A 66 9.08 0.43 -10.30
CA PHE A 66 10.30 1.10 -10.75
C PHE A 66 11.29 1.32 -9.61
N VAL A 67 10.83 1.83 -8.47
CA VAL A 67 11.67 2.02 -7.27
C VAL A 67 12.23 0.68 -6.77
N ALA A 68 11.43 -0.38 -6.75
CA ALA A 68 11.87 -1.72 -6.34
C ALA A 68 12.94 -2.29 -7.30
N ILE A 69 12.82 -2.04 -8.62
CA ILE A 69 13.83 -2.42 -9.61
C ILE A 69 15.13 -1.67 -9.33
N VAL A 70 15.09 -0.35 -9.12
CA VAL A 70 16.26 0.47 -8.79
C VAL A 70 16.96 -0.08 -7.54
N PHE A 71 16.20 -0.37 -6.47
CA PHE A 71 16.78 -0.98 -5.27
C PHE A 71 17.37 -2.36 -5.51
N THR A 72 16.83 -3.13 -6.46
CA THR A 72 17.35 -4.46 -6.81
C THR A 72 18.67 -4.39 -7.57
N ILE A 73 18.86 -3.36 -8.41
CA ILE A 73 20.11 -3.12 -9.14
C ILE A 73 21.24 -2.73 -8.19
N ILE A 74 20.95 -1.88 -7.21
CA ILE A 74 21.94 -1.40 -6.24
C ILE A 74 22.34 -2.53 -5.29
N ARG A 75 23.60 -2.92 -5.29
CA ARG A 75 24.13 -4.05 -4.47
C ARG A 75 23.76 -3.98 -2.99
N ARG A 76 23.77 -2.77 -2.40
CA ARG A 76 23.50 -2.57 -0.97
C ARG A 76 22.03 -2.74 -0.57
N THR A 77 21.11 -2.52 -1.51
CA THR A 77 19.66 -2.57 -1.30
C THR A 77 18.97 -3.69 -2.06
N ARG A 78 19.75 -4.54 -2.77
CA ARG A 78 19.22 -5.61 -3.64
C ARG A 78 18.18 -6.47 -2.94
N LYS A 79 18.48 -6.96 -1.74
CA LYS A 79 17.56 -7.81 -0.98
C LYS A 79 16.25 -7.10 -0.65
N MET A 80 16.34 -5.82 -0.27
CA MET A 80 15.16 -4.99 -0.02
C MET A 80 14.31 -4.84 -1.28
N GLY A 81 14.95 -4.53 -2.43
CA GLY A 81 14.25 -4.42 -3.71
C GLY A 81 13.53 -5.71 -4.12
N MET A 82 14.19 -6.87 -3.99
CA MET A 82 13.57 -8.17 -4.27
C MET A 82 12.37 -8.44 -3.35
N ILE A 83 12.47 -8.13 -2.06
CA ILE A 83 11.37 -8.31 -1.11
C ILE A 83 10.21 -7.37 -1.43
N LEU A 84 10.50 -6.13 -1.84
CA LEU A 84 9.50 -5.17 -2.30
C LEU A 84 8.76 -5.68 -3.55
N MET A 85 9.48 -6.22 -4.54
CA MET A 85 8.85 -6.82 -5.73
C MET A 85 7.89 -7.95 -5.35
N ILE A 86 8.32 -8.86 -4.47
CA ILE A 86 7.48 -9.96 -3.98
C ILE A 86 6.29 -9.40 -3.20
N ALA A 87 6.48 -8.36 -2.39
CA ALA A 87 5.40 -7.72 -1.64
C ALA A 87 4.34 -7.11 -2.56
N ILE A 88 4.77 -6.37 -3.59
CA ILE A 88 3.87 -5.76 -4.57
C ILE A 88 3.03 -6.85 -5.27
N MET A 89 3.68 -7.92 -5.74
CA MET A 89 2.98 -9.04 -6.39
C MET A 89 1.99 -9.73 -5.44
N THR A 90 2.42 -10.01 -4.20
CA THR A 90 1.56 -10.66 -3.20
C THR A 90 0.36 -9.78 -2.85
N ILE A 91 0.55 -8.46 -2.71
CA ILE A 91 -0.52 -7.51 -2.45
C ILE A 91 -1.49 -7.46 -3.62
N ALA A 92 -0.99 -7.31 -4.86
CA ALA A 92 -1.81 -7.25 -6.05
C ALA A 92 -2.71 -8.50 -6.21
N ILE A 93 -2.15 -9.68 -5.94
CA ILE A 93 -2.91 -10.95 -5.93
C ILE A 93 -3.94 -10.93 -4.80
N SER A 94 -3.54 -10.64 -3.57
CA SER A 94 -4.43 -10.65 -2.40
C SER A 94 -5.59 -9.67 -2.56
N VAL A 95 -5.32 -8.45 -3.01
CA VAL A 95 -6.35 -7.43 -3.27
C VAL A 95 -7.30 -7.87 -4.37
N SER A 96 -6.79 -8.45 -5.46
CA SER A 96 -7.63 -8.91 -6.58
C SER A 96 -8.65 -9.99 -6.16
N TYR A 97 -8.28 -10.86 -5.20
CA TYR A 97 -9.20 -11.85 -4.66
C TYR A 97 -10.12 -11.30 -3.56
N LEU A 98 -9.63 -10.38 -2.72
CA LEU A 98 -10.43 -9.80 -1.63
C LEU A 98 -11.53 -8.87 -2.16
N LYS A 99 -11.28 -8.12 -3.23
CA LYS A 99 -12.23 -7.16 -3.80
C LYS A 99 -13.60 -7.80 -4.14
N PRO A 100 -13.68 -8.88 -4.92
CA PRO A 100 -14.96 -9.49 -5.22
C PRO A 100 -15.62 -10.19 -4.01
N ILE A 101 -14.82 -10.66 -3.02
CA ILE A 101 -15.35 -11.29 -1.80
C ILE A 101 -16.06 -10.25 -0.93
N VAL A 102 -15.43 -9.08 -0.73
CA VAL A 102 -16.02 -8.02 0.10
C VAL A 102 -17.10 -7.26 -0.64
N ALA A 103 -16.95 -7.11 -1.97
CA ALA A 103 -17.90 -6.51 -2.90
C ALA A 103 -18.32 -5.08 -2.52
N GLN A 104 -17.40 -4.27 -1.97
CA GLN A 104 -17.65 -2.85 -1.71
C GLN A 104 -17.61 -2.08 -3.03
N PRO A 105 -18.70 -1.39 -3.44
CA PRO A 105 -18.70 -0.61 -4.65
C PRO A 105 -17.72 0.56 -4.56
N LYS A 106 -17.20 0.98 -5.71
CA LYS A 106 -16.36 2.19 -5.77
C LYS A 106 -17.15 3.44 -5.40
N PRO A 107 -16.48 4.48 -4.87
CA PRO A 107 -17.07 5.80 -4.77
C PRO A 107 -17.58 6.28 -6.14
N PRO A 108 -18.63 7.12 -6.18
CA PRO A 108 -19.05 7.78 -7.40
C PRO A 108 -17.89 8.54 -8.03
N GLU A 109 -17.81 8.55 -9.37
CA GLU A 109 -16.74 9.27 -10.05
C GLU A 109 -16.72 10.74 -9.60
N SER A 110 -15.59 11.16 -9.06
CA SER A 110 -15.39 12.53 -8.62
C SER A 110 -15.31 13.43 -9.85
N GLN A 111 -16.22 14.40 -9.97
CA GLN A 111 -16.19 15.41 -11.03
C GLN A 111 -14.95 16.33 -10.96
N LYS A 112 -14.13 16.19 -9.92
CA LYS A 112 -12.94 17.01 -9.67
C LYS A 112 -11.72 16.63 -10.50
N ILE A 113 -11.76 15.49 -11.22
CA ILE A 113 -10.62 14.99 -11.99
C ILE A 113 -10.77 15.22 -13.52
N PRO A 114 -11.34 16.33 -14.00
CA PRO A 114 -11.37 16.61 -15.44
C PRO A 114 -10.00 16.99 -16.01
N VAL A 115 -8.99 17.17 -15.16
CA VAL A 115 -7.69 17.75 -15.53
C VAL A 115 -6.62 16.68 -15.82
N LEU A 116 -6.89 15.40 -15.51
CA LEU A 116 -5.95 14.34 -15.84
C LEU A 116 -5.98 14.03 -17.33
N PRO A 117 -4.80 13.81 -17.97
CA PRO A 117 -4.75 13.42 -19.37
C PRO A 117 -5.62 12.20 -19.63
N LYS A 118 -6.39 12.22 -20.74
CA LYS A 118 -7.19 11.06 -21.17
C LYS A 118 -6.27 9.84 -21.24
N GLY A 119 -6.50 8.83 -20.41
CA GLY A 119 -5.67 7.63 -20.29
C GLY A 119 -4.91 7.50 -18.97
N PHE A 120 -4.87 8.52 -18.14
CA PHE A 120 -4.31 8.44 -16.80
C PHE A 120 -5.40 7.89 -15.85
N GLN A 121 -5.37 6.59 -15.62
CA GLN A 121 -6.29 5.92 -14.69
C GLN A 121 -5.53 5.66 -13.39
N LEU A 122 -5.82 6.47 -12.37
CA LEU A 122 -5.21 6.33 -11.04
C LEU A 122 -5.52 5.00 -10.32
N GLU A 123 -6.41 4.16 -10.84
CA GLU A 123 -6.87 2.97 -10.09
C GLU A 123 -7.34 1.79 -10.96
N SER A 124 -6.67 1.52 -12.09
CA SER A 124 -7.06 0.37 -12.94
C SER A 124 -6.39 -0.96 -12.58
N ASP A 125 -5.61 -1.03 -11.51
CA ASP A 125 -4.58 -2.05 -11.29
C ASP A 125 -5.05 -3.32 -10.56
N SER A 126 -6.27 -3.76 -10.83
CA SER A 126 -6.69 -5.11 -10.41
C SER A 126 -6.33 -6.12 -11.48
N LEU A 127 -5.63 -7.20 -11.10
CA LEU A 127 -5.26 -8.30 -11.99
C LEU A 127 -6.49 -9.02 -12.56
N LEU A 128 -7.58 -9.07 -11.79
CA LEU A 128 -8.85 -9.66 -12.22
C LEU A 128 -9.81 -8.58 -12.71
N THR A 129 -10.44 -8.80 -13.85
CA THR A 129 -11.43 -7.86 -14.44
C THR A 129 -12.62 -7.61 -13.51
N GLU A 130 -13.10 -8.65 -12.82
CA GLU A 130 -14.19 -8.54 -11.84
C GLU A 130 -13.83 -7.65 -10.64
N ALA A 131 -12.57 -7.65 -10.22
CA ALA A 131 -12.11 -6.85 -9.10
C ALA A 131 -12.09 -5.33 -9.40
N ARG A 132 -12.15 -4.93 -10.67
CA ARG A 132 -12.12 -3.52 -11.09
C ARG A 132 -13.34 -2.72 -10.65
N ASN A 133 -14.45 -3.38 -10.39
CA ASN A 133 -15.71 -2.75 -9.98
C ASN A 133 -15.78 -2.46 -8.48
N PHE A 134 -14.82 -2.96 -7.71
CA PHE A 134 -14.83 -2.87 -6.26
C PHE A 134 -13.65 -2.04 -5.73
N SER A 135 -13.86 -1.38 -4.59
CA SER A 135 -12.88 -0.48 -4.00
C SER A 135 -12.05 -1.12 -2.90
N TYR A 136 -12.64 -1.95 -2.04
CA TYR A 136 -12.00 -2.50 -0.85
C TYR A 136 -11.20 -3.80 -1.12
N PRO A 137 -10.00 -3.94 -0.55
CA PRO A 137 -9.16 -2.91 0.06
C PRO A 137 -8.39 -2.10 -0.99
N SER A 138 -7.92 -0.90 -0.63
CA SER A 138 -7.12 -0.06 -1.53
C SER A 138 -5.74 -0.68 -1.80
N ASN A 139 -5.45 -0.93 -3.08
CA ASN A 139 -4.18 -1.47 -3.53
C ASN A 139 -3.02 -0.48 -3.29
N HIS A 140 -3.23 0.79 -3.64
CA HIS A 140 -2.25 1.85 -3.42
C HIS A 140 -1.82 1.95 -1.95
N MET A 141 -2.80 1.95 -1.06
CA MET A 141 -2.54 2.05 0.37
C MET A 141 -1.80 0.83 0.90
N ALA A 142 -2.16 -0.37 0.44
CA ALA A 142 -1.48 -1.59 0.85
C ALA A 142 -0.01 -1.60 0.40
N ILE A 143 0.26 -1.22 -0.85
CA ILE A 143 1.62 -1.22 -1.41
C ILE A 143 2.50 -0.17 -0.73
N ILE A 144 2.01 1.07 -0.54
CA ILE A 144 2.80 2.12 0.11
C ILE A 144 3.07 1.80 1.58
N THR A 145 2.14 1.16 2.27
CA THR A 145 2.34 0.73 3.64
C THR A 145 3.40 -0.37 3.72
N ALA A 146 3.35 -1.36 2.84
CA ALA A 146 4.38 -2.39 2.76
C ALA A 146 5.75 -1.82 2.40
N PHE A 147 5.79 -0.89 1.44
CA PHE A 147 6.99 -0.15 1.08
C PHE A 147 7.59 0.57 2.31
N THR A 148 6.76 1.37 2.99
CA THR A 148 7.18 2.12 4.18
C THR A 148 7.76 1.20 5.25
N TYR A 149 7.08 0.10 5.56
CA TYR A 149 7.53 -0.87 6.57
C TYR A 149 8.86 -1.53 6.20
N ILE A 150 9.00 -2.01 4.95
CA ILE A 150 10.20 -2.72 4.47
C ILE A 150 11.40 -1.76 4.43
N VAL A 151 11.22 -0.55 3.91
CA VAL A 151 12.28 0.46 3.82
C VAL A 151 12.66 0.96 5.21
N GLU A 152 11.70 1.18 6.10
CA GLU A 152 11.93 1.61 7.48
C GLU A 152 12.83 0.61 8.22
N ILE A 153 12.59 -0.70 8.11
CA ILE A 153 13.44 -1.71 8.73
C ILE A 153 14.89 -1.56 8.29
N VAL A 154 15.14 -1.39 6.99
CA VAL A 154 16.51 -1.31 6.44
C VAL A 154 17.20 -0.01 6.86
N ILE A 155 16.48 1.11 6.86
CA ILE A 155 17.02 2.40 7.31
C ILE A 155 17.28 2.38 8.80
N ARG A 156 16.40 1.81 9.61
CA ARG A 156 16.54 1.71 11.06
C ARG A 156 17.78 0.92 11.48
N LEU A 157 18.19 -0.09 10.70
CA LEU A 157 19.43 -0.82 10.93
C LEU A 157 20.67 0.05 10.77
N LYS A 158 20.58 1.14 9.98
CA LYS A 158 21.70 2.07 9.73
C LYS A 158 21.60 3.36 10.56
N THR A 159 20.41 3.95 10.61
CA THR A 159 20.16 5.27 11.22
C THR A 159 18.83 5.24 11.98
N LYS A 160 18.88 4.97 13.28
CA LYS A 160 17.68 4.85 14.13
C LYS A 160 16.84 6.14 14.19
N LYS A 161 17.48 7.31 14.07
CA LYS A 161 16.89 8.61 14.43
C LYS A 161 15.80 9.11 13.47
N TYR A 162 15.87 8.77 12.19
CA TYR A 162 14.97 9.35 11.17
C TYR A 162 14.10 8.32 10.44
N SER A 163 14.21 7.04 10.78
CA SER A 163 13.44 6.00 10.09
C SER A 163 11.93 6.15 10.25
N PHE A 164 11.47 6.72 11.36
CA PHE A 164 10.05 6.95 11.63
C PHE A 164 9.41 7.98 10.68
N LEU A 165 10.20 8.90 10.08
CA LEU A 165 9.69 9.90 9.14
C LEU A 165 9.04 9.28 7.91
N LEU A 166 9.42 8.05 7.54
CA LEU A 166 8.78 7.33 6.45
C LEU A 166 7.30 7.06 6.70
N TRP A 167 6.89 6.97 7.97
CA TRP A 167 5.50 6.76 8.33
C TRP A 167 4.58 7.97 8.08
N ILE A 168 5.13 9.07 7.57
CA ILE A 168 4.36 10.19 7.04
C ILE A 168 3.74 9.85 5.68
N LEU A 169 4.37 8.94 4.90
CA LEU A 169 3.91 8.59 3.55
C LEU A 169 2.49 7.98 3.52
N PRO A 170 2.17 6.93 4.32
CA PRO A 170 0.83 6.36 4.29
C PRO A 170 -0.29 7.37 4.61
N PRO A 171 -0.22 8.18 5.68
CA PRO A 171 -1.22 9.22 5.93
C PRO A 171 -1.34 10.27 4.81
N MET A 172 -0.23 10.68 4.21
CA MET A 172 -0.25 11.63 3.09
C MET A 172 -1.01 11.06 1.89
N ILE A 173 -0.76 9.79 1.52
CA ILE A 173 -1.47 9.13 0.42
C ILE A 173 -2.93 8.88 0.79
N MET A 174 -3.20 8.49 2.04
CA MET A 174 -4.57 8.33 2.54
C MET A 174 -5.36 9.62 2.36
N PHE A 175 -4.83 10.74 2.84
CA PHE A 175 -5.48 12.05 2.73
C PHE A 175 -5.65 12.48 1.26
N SER A 176 -4.62 12.25 0.44
CA SER A 176 -4.66 12.57 -0.98
C SER A 176 -5.76 11.79 -1.72
N ASN A 177 -5.88 10.49 -1.47
CA ASN A 177 -6.90 9.65 -2.10
C ASN A 177 -8.31 10.01 -1.65
N LEU A 178 -8.49 10.41 -0.38
CA LEU A 178 -9.76 10.95 0.10
C LEU A 178 -10.09 12.28 -0.57
N ALA A 179 -9.14 13.21 -0.64
CA ALA A 179 -9.33 14.52 -1.25
C ALA A 179 -9.65 14.44 -2.75
N LEU A 180 -9.11 13.43 -3.44
CA LEU A 180 -9.39 13.14 -4.86
C LEU A 180 -10.69 12.33 -5.05
N GLY A 181 -11.28 11.78 -3.99
CA GLY A 181 -12.46 10.94 -4.08
C GLY A 181 -12.22 9.57 -4.74
N LEU A 182 -10.98 9.05 -4.65
CA LEU A 182 -10.62 7.77 -5.29
C LEU A 182 -11.06 6.56 -4.46
N ASN A 183 -11.06 6.68 -3.14
CA ASN A 183 -11.37 5.61 -2.21
C ASN A 183 -12.22 6.10 -1.05
N TYR A 184 -12.99 5.21 -0.46
CA TYR A 184 -13.58 5.41 0.85
C TYR A 184 -12.51 5.30 1.95
N LEU A 185 -12.80 5.88 3.14
CA LEU A 185 -11.89 5.78 4.28
C LEU A 185 -11.66 4.32 4.69
N SER A 186 -12.71 3.51 4.68
CA SER A 186 -12.61 2.08 5.00
C SER A 186 -11.68 1.33 4.04
N ASP A 187 -11.68 1.64 2.74
CA ASP A 187 -10.76 1.03 1.77
C ASP A 187 -9.29 1.27 2.13
N LEU A 188 -9.00 2.51 2.53
CA LEU A 188 -7.64 2.94 2.87
C LEU A 188 -7.17 2.30 4.18
N ILE A 189 -8.02 2.22 5.21
CA ILE A 189 -7.71 1.54 6.45
C ILE A 189 -7.48 0.04 6.19
N GLY A 190 -8.35 -0.60 5.41
CA GLY A 190 -8.18 -2.01 5.03
C GLY A 190 -6.89 -2.25 4.26
N GLY A 191 -6.56 -1.39 3.30
CA GLY A 191 -5.29 -1.42 2.58
C GLY A 191 -4.08 -1.26 3.49
N PHE A 192 -4.12 -0.31 4.43
CA PHE A 192 -3.07 -0.11 5.42
C PHE A 192 -2.79 -1.36 6.26
N LEU A 193 -3.84 -1.98 6.80
CA LEU A 193 -3.71 -3.20 7.61
C LEU A 193 -3.19 -4.38 6.79
N LEU A 194 -3.70 -4.57 5.58
CA LEU A 194 -3.26 -5.62 4.67
C LEU A 194 -1.78 -5.46 4.29
N GLY A 195 -1.38 -4.24 3.94
CA GLY A 195 0.00 -3.92 3.61
C GLY A 195 0.96 -4.21 4.77
N GLN A 196 0.58 -3.86 6.00
CA GLN A 196 1.36 -4.20 7.19
C GLN A 196 1.49 -5.71 7.39
N ILE A 197 0.40 -6.46 7.28
CA ILE A 197 0.40 -7.92 7.46
C ILE A 197 1.36 -8.57 6.46
N ILE A 198 1.23 -8.25 5.18
CA ILE A 198 2.07 -8.82 4.12
C ILE A 198 3.54 -8.43 4.32
N ALA A 199 3.81 -7.17 4.65
CA ALA A 199 5.17 -6.69 4.89
C ALA A 199 5.83 -7.40 6.09
N ILE A 200 5.11 -7.60 7.20
CA ILE A 200 5.61 -8.34 8.36
C ILE A 200 5.94 -9.79 7.98
N ILE A 201 5.02 -10.47 7.31
CA ILE A 201 5.19 -11.87 6.90
C ILE A 201 6.43 -12.02 5.98
N LEU A 202 6.49 -11.23 4.91
CA LEU A 202 7.57 -11.33 3.93
C LEU A 202 8.93 -10.91 4.50
N SER A 203 8.97 -9.85 5.29
CA SER A 203 10.21 -9.40 5.93
C SER A 203 10.80 -10.47 6.85
N ARG A 204 9.94 -11.29 7.46
CA ARG A 204 10.36 -12.38 8.36
C ARG A 204 10.75 -13.64 7.61
N ILE A 205 9.88 -14.11 6.71
CA ILE A 205 10.15 -15.33 5.92
C ILE A 205 11.45 -15.16 5.12
N LEU A 206 11.62 -14.00 4.49
CA LEU A 206 12.77 -13.70 3.66
C LEU A 206 13.97 -13.13 4.45
N LYS A 207 13.88 -13.09 5.78
CA LYS A 207 14.95 -12.66 6.68
C LYS A 207 15.56 -11.30 6.26
N LEU A 208 14.73 -10.26 6.06
CA LEU A 208 15.16 -8.95 5.54
C LEU A 208 16.37 -8.38 6.31
N GLU A 209 16.48 -8.65 7.60
CA GLU A 209 17.55 -8.17 8.48
C GLU A 209 18.89 -8.89 8.29
N ALA A 210 18.86 -10.13 7.79
CA ALA A 210 20.10 -10.87 7.55
C ALA A 210 20.81 -10.31 6.31
N PRO A 211 22.13 -10.11 6.35
CA PRO A 211 22.88 -9.70 5.18
C PRO A 211 22.68 -10.70 4.04
N PHE A 212 22.64 -10.18 2.82
CA PHE A 212 22.61 -11.04 1.62
C PHE A 212 23.99 -11.68 1.46
N LEU A 213 24.20 -12.85 2.07
CA LEU A 213 25.39 -13.66 1.86
C LEU A 213 25.27 -14.29 0.47
N MET A 214 25.85 -13.64 -0.53
CA MET A 214 26.32 -14.40 -1.69
C MET A 214 27.45 -15.29 -1.15
N ASN A 215 27.18 -16.57 -0.97
CA ASN A 215 28.24 -17.57 -0.88
C ASN A 215 29.08 -17.44 -2.16
N ARG A 216 30.20 -16.70 -2.10
CA ARG A 216 31.28 -16.94 -3.03
C ARG A 216 31.60 -18.41 -2.82
N PHE A 217 31.35 -19.22 -3.81
CA PHE A 217 32.03 -20.49 -3.94
C PHE A 217 33.52 -20.14 -3.79
N LYS A 218 34.08 -20.34 -2.62
CA LYS A 218 35.50 -20.47 -2.48
C LYS A 218 35.84 -21.75 -3.27
N GLY A 219 36.31 -21.53 -4.50
CA GLY A 219 36.90 -22.56 -5.25
C GLY A 219 37.97 -23.22 -4.36
N VAL A 220 37.79 -24.48 -4.14
CA VAL A 220 38.81 -25.37 -3.59
C VAL A 220 39.99 -25.28 -4.55
N SER A 221 40.98 -24.45 -4.21
CA SER A 221 42.31 -24.58 -4.77
C SER A 221 43.01 -25.60 -3.90
N GLN A 222 43.15 -26.82 -4.42
CA GLN A 222 44.21 -27.74 -4.04
C GLN A 222 45.58 -27.13 -4.36
#